data_a0ea9303c07a106c904e53a6aac81155
#
_entry.id   a0ea9303c07a106c904e53a6aac81155
#
_cell.length_a   1.000
_cell.length_b   1.000
_cell.length_c   1.000
_cell.angle_alpha   90.00
_cell.angle_beta   90.00
_cell.angle_gamma   90.00
#
_symmetry.space_group_name_H-M   'P 1'
#
loop_
_entity.id
_entity.type
_entity.pdbx_description
1 polymer ?
#
loop_
_entity_poly.entity_id
_entity_poly.type
_entity_poly.pdbx_seq_one_letter_code
_entity_poly.pdbx_strand_id
1 'polypeptide(L)'
;MILSPEQIRIQDKYVEEIIENLPPLALQELLSGCESDLDKLLSTIRGEVLRVTNLDKTLDVEKLEYLSNMERSMDLTLRKLSYNYFKTVCLPSFRQGWRNLEWGNLIQLYLRVALLASRSHGKSFEGSFAFILWRLYSYDPPSLFTKDTIDNANRKETALIVNSSSLGEVLVLKLAEEIRVNDILSEKLNPQGKAKLGSKGIITETGSMLHMRGSEGMIRGLHVGSCVCDDLPDESSLYSQEQRDKLKEIFYGSITPIVEPYGYLWVLGTPYSPSDLYSDLKNDKNFKVFEYPAIFPNGQLLAPDRFTFDKLTQERESLGTLVFSREYLVVPIADSSTIFPYEYLKRSLRGMEAYVFAENIETFPVKMQRVVIGCDFAISGNIGADYSVFTVWGIDSFENIYLIAMFRGKGISHDLQVNKIVEFNFKYKPHKIVCESNGFQKILAGLAKERGLVNIEEFTTTEGKKKDLHSGLPSLSALFESGRLRVP
;
A
#
# COMPACT_ATOMS: atom_id res chain seq x y z
N MET A 1 -14.20 25.72 -26.85
CA MET A 1 -13.39 25.38 -28.05
C MET A 1 -12.68 24.07 -27.72
N ILE A 2 -13.08 22.96 -28.34
CA ILE A 2 -12.42 21.67 -28.12
C ILE A 2 -11.10 21.72 -28.90
N LEU A 3 -9.97 21.59 -28.21
CA LEU A 3 -8.65 21.56 -28.84
C LEU A 3 -8.56 20.36 -29.78
N SER A 4 -7.96 20.55 -30.95
CA SER A 4 -7.69 19.44 -31.86
C SER A 4 -6.66 18.47 -31.26
N PRO A 5 -6.60 17.19 -31.66
CA PRO A 5 -5.58 16.25 -31.20
C PRO A 5 -4.15 16.75 -31.41
N GLU A 6 -3.94 17.56 -32.41
CA GLU A 6 -2.63 18.16 -32.73
C GLU A 6 -2.30 19.32 -31.76
N GLN A 7 -3.28 20.13 -31.38
CA GLN A 7 -3.12 21.17 -30.36
C GLN A 7 -2.87 20.57 -28.97
N ILE A 8 -3.51 19.44 -28.65
CA ILE A 8 -3.25 18.70 -27.42
C ILE A 8 -1.80 18.18 -27.42
N ARG A 9 -1.32 17.57 -28.51
CA ARG A 9 0.08 17.10 -28.61
C ARG A 9 1.11 18.21 -28.48
N ILE A 10 0.83 19.38 -29.06
CA ILE A 10 1.71 20.55 -28.93
C ILE A 10 1.74 21.05 -27.50
N GLN A 11 0.58 21.06 -26.83
CA GLN A 11 0.44 21.46 -25.46
C GLN A 11 1.13 20.47 -24.50
N ASP A 12 0.97 19.16 -24.74
CA ASP A 12 1.62 18.10 -23.97
C ASP A 12 3.15 18.20 -24.08
N LYS A 13 3.66 18.40 -25.29
CA LYS A 13 5.11 18.57 -25.53
C LYS A 13 5.67 19.83 -24.83
N TYR A 14 4.92 20.92 -24.85
CA TYR A 14 5.32 22.16 -24.19
C TYR A 14 5.32 22.03 -22.67
N VAL A 15 4.34 21.32 -22.12
CA VAL A 15 4.24 20.99 -20.69
C VAL A 15 5.36 20.04 -20.27
N GLU A 16 5.69 19.03 -21.08
CA GLU A 16 6.83 18.13 -20.82
C GLU A 16 8.15 18.91 -20.75
N GLU A 17 8.41 19.79 -21.71
CA GLU A 17 9.63 20.64 -21.71
C GLU A 17 9.71 21.57 -20.49
N ILE A 18 8.58 22.10 -20.01
CA ILE A 18 8.53 22.92 -18.81
C ILE A 18 8.82 22.06 -17.58
N ILE A 19 8.17 20.90 -17.44
CA ILE A 19 8.31 20.02 -16.27
C ILE A 19 9.74 19.46 -16.17
N GLU A 20 10.35 19.07 -17.28
CA GLU A 20 11.73 18.55 -17.31
C GLU A 20 12.78 19.59 -16.84
N ASN A 21 12.48 20.87 -17.01
CA ASN A 21 13.41 21.95 -16.71
C ASN A 21 13.11 22.68 -15.39
N LEU A 22 12.00 22.37 -14.69
CA LEU A 22 11.65 23.04 -13.46
C LEU A 22 12.24 22.31 -12.22
N PRO A 23 12.86 23.06 -11.28
CA PRO A 23 13.19 22.51 -9.97
C PRO A 23 11.90 22.02 -9.26
N PRO A 24 11.96 20.97 -8.43
CA PRO A 24 10.78 20.43 -7.72
C PRO A 24 9.96 21.45 -6.93
N LEU A 25 10.61 22.46 -6.35
CA LEU A 25 9.94 23.56 -5.66
C LEU A 25 9.17 24.50 -6.62
N ALA A 26 9.73 24.79 -7.78
CA ALA A 26 9.07 25.62 -8.79
C ALA A 26 7.91 24.87 -9.46
N LEU A 27 8.02 23.54 -9.60
CA LEU A 27 6.92 22.69 -10.03
C LEU A 27 5.78 22.71 -9.01
N GLN A 28 6.10 22.65 -7.71
CA GLN A 28 5.12 22.76 -6.63
C GLN A 28 4.40 24.11 -6.62
N GLU A 29 5.10 25.22 -6.84
CA GLU A 29 4.51 26.55 -6.97
C GLU A 29 3.63 26.67 -8.23
N LEU A 30 4.06 26.12 -9.34
CA LEU A 30 3.28 26.10 -10.59
C LEU A 30 1.98 25.30 -10.44
N LEU A 31 2.06 24.14 -9.80
CA LEU A 31 0.90 23.26 -9.59
C LEU A 31 -0.08 23.86 -8.55
N SER A 32 0.42 24.51 -7.51
CA SER A 32 -0.42 25.28 -6.58
C SER A 32 -1.05 26.50 -7.26
N GLY A 33 -0.35 27.12 -8.22
CA GLY A 33 -0.85 28.19 -9.05
C GLY A 33 -1.98 27.77 -10.00
N CYS A 34 -1.92 26.56 -10.56
CA CYS A 34 -2.96 26.03 -11.46
C CYS A 34 -4.30 25.83 -10.75
N GLU A 35 -4.32 25.38 -9.49
CA GLU A 35 -5.56 25.30 -8.72
C GLU A 35 -6.14 26.70 -8.44
N SER A 36 -5.30 27.64 -8.07
CA SER A 36 -5.68 29.06 -7.87
C SER A 36 -6.16 29.70 -9.18
N ASP A 37 -5.67 29.30 -10.34
CA ASP A 37 -6.08 29.84 -11.62
C ASP A 37 -7.40 29.24 -12.14
N LEU A 38 -7.68 27.97 -11.83
CA LEU A 38 -9.01 27.38 -12.08
C LEU A 38 -10.08 28.02 -11.18
N ASP A 39 -9.78 28.19 -9.89
CA ASP A 39 -10.65 28.90 -8.95
C ASP A 39 -10.81 30.36 -9.33
N LYS A 40 -9.74 31.03 -9.79
CA LYS A 40 -9.80 32.40 -10.31
C LYS A 40 -10.62 32.46 -11.60
N LEU A 41 -10.47 31.50 -12.52
CA LEU A 41 -11.26 31.45 -13.75
C LEU A 41 -12.76 31.27 -13.42
N LEU A 42 -13.11 30.34 -12.53
CA LEU A 42 -14.48 30.15 -12.06
C LEU A 42 -15.00 31.35 -11.28
N SER A 43 -14.19 31.97 -10.41
CA SER A 43 -14.56 33.16 -9.67
C SER A 43 -14.72 34.39 -10.60
N THR A 44 -13.90 34.48 -11.65
CA THR A 44 -14.00 35.52 -12.68
C THR A 44 -15.27 35.35 -13.49
N ILE A 45 -15.59 34.13 -13.91
CA ILE A 45 -16.84 33.80 -14.62
C ILE A 45 -18.05 34.10 -13.73
N ARG A 46 -18.02 33.67 -12.46
CA ARG A 46 -19.06 33.99 -11.47
C ARG A 46 -19.16 35.48 -11.21
N GLY A 47 -18.03 36.19 -11.15
CA GLY A 47 -17.96 37.64 -11.00
C GLY A 47 -18.54 38.38 -12.21
N GLU A 48 -18.28 37.91 -13.43
CA GLU A 48 -18.89 38.47 -14.65
C GLU A 48 -20.39 38.16 -14.74
N VAL A 49 -20.80 36.96 -14.36
CA VAL A 49 -22.26 36.63 -14.24
C VAL A 49 -22.95 37.58 -13.25
N LEU A 50 -22.35 37.78 -12.05
CA LEU A 50 -22.87 38.71 -11.05
C LEU A 50 -22.79 40.17 -11.51
N ARG A 51 -21.77 40.58 -12.27
CA ARG A 51 -21.66 41.94 -12.82
C ARG A 51 -22.74 42.20 -13.87
N VAL A 52 -22.95 41.29 -14.77
CA VAL A 52 -24.01 41.39 -15.79
C VAL A 52 -25.40 41.38 -15.14
N THR A 53 -25.59 40.58 -14.06
CA THR A 53 -26.86 40.55 -13.32
C THR A 53 -27.13 41.81 -12.51
N ASN A 54 -26.08 42.54 -12.05
CA ASN A 54 -26.22 43.75 -11.25
C ASN A 54 -26.26 45.06 -12.07
N LEU A 55 -25.86 45.04 -13.34
CA LEU A 55 -25.79 46.23 -14.19
C LEU A 55 -27.10 46.57 -14.91
N ASP A 56 -28.04 45.64 -14.99
CA ASP A 56 -29.29 45.87 -15.71
C ASP A 56 -30.51 45.45 -14.87
N LYS A 57 -31.30 46.43 -14.41
CA LYS A 57 -32.54 46.20 -13.66
C LYS A 57 -33.63 45.57 -14.50
N THR A 58 -33.44 45.41 -15.81
CA THR A 58 -34.27 44.67 -16.74
C THR A 58 -33.51 43.42 -17.17
N LEU A 59 -33.42 42.47 -16.27
CA LEU A 59 -32.74 41.20 -16.57
C LEU A 59 -33.49 40.45 -17.67
N ASP A 60 -32.82 40.27 -18.79
CA ASP A 60 -33.23 39.34 -19.83
C ASP A 60 -33.09 37.92 -19.27
N VAL A 61 -34.20 37.32 -18.89
CA VAL A 61 -34.28 35.96 -18.30
C VAL A 61 -33.57 34.94 -19.22
N GLU A 62 -33.67 35.11 -20.55
CA GLU A 62 -33.00 34.27 -21.54
C GLU A 62 -31.47 34.37 -21.43
N LYS A 63 -30.92 35.54 -21.14
CA LYS A 63 -29.50 35.77 -21.00
C LYS A 63 -28.95 35.16 -19.72
N LEU A 64 -29.70 35.21 -18.62
CA LEU A 64 -29.35 34.54 -17.37
C LEU A 64 -29.37 33.02 -17.52
N GLU A 65 -30.41 32.53 -18.18
CA GLU A 65 -30.53 31.09 -18.47
C GLU A 65 -29.39 30.60 -19.37
N TYR A 66 -29.02 31.40 -20.39
CA TYR A 66 -27.86 31.13 -21.25
C TYR A 66 -26.55 31.06 -20.45
N LEU A 67 -26.30 32.06 -19.59
CA LEU A 67 -25.07 32.11 -18.77
C LEU A 67 -25.00 30.96 -17.73
N SER A 68 -26.14 30.64 -17.11
CA SER A 68 -26.25 29.52 -16.17
C SER A 68 -26.01 28.17 -16.87
N ASN A 69 -26.57 27.99 -18.06
CA ASN A 69 -26.35 26.79 -18.89
C ASN A 69 -24.90 26.68 -19.35
N MET A 70 -24.23 27.80 -19.64
CA MET A 70 -22.82 27.84 -20.00
C MET A 70 -21.92 27.47 -18.81
N GLU A 71 -22.21 28.02 -17.61
CA GLU A 71 -21.49 27.66 -16.38
C GLU A 71 -21.64 26.15 -16.08
N ARG A 72 -22.86 25.64 -16.16
CA ARG A 72 -23.12 24.19 -15.97
C ARG A 72 -22.41 23.31 -16.99
N SER A 73 -22.39 23.72 -18.24
CA SER A 73 -21.69 23.00 -19.31
C SER A 73 -20.19 22.98 -19.10
N MET A 74 -19.61 24.10 -18.64
CA MET A 74 -18.19 24.19 -18.30
C MET A 74 -17.84 23.32 -17.10
N ASP A 75 -18.64 23.36 -16.04
CA ASP A 75 -18.44 22.51 -14.85
C ASP A 75 -18.45 21.02 -15.23
N LEU A 76 -19.46 20.58 -15.98
CA LEU A 76 -19.54 19.18 -16.45
C LEU A 76 -18.36 18.79 -17.35
N THR A 77 -17.87 19.71 -18.17
CA THR A 77 -16.70 19.48 -19.02
C THR A 77 -15.43 19.37 -18.19
N LEU A 78 -15.23 20.26 -17.23
CA LEU A 78 -14.06 20.22 -16.33
C LEU A 78 -14.03 18.96 -15.47
N ARG A 79 -15.17 18.49 -14.96
CA ARG A 79 -15.24 17.20 -14.24
C ARG A 79 -14.77 16.02 -15.08
N LYS A 80 -14.92 16.06 -16.40
CA LYS A 80 -14.47 15.00 -17.31
C LYS A 80 -13.03 15.16 -17.74
N LEU A 81 -12.56 16.38 -17.94
CA LEU A 81 -11.24 16.66 -18.49
C LEU A 81 -10.15 16.84 -17.44
N SER A 82 -10.50 17.33 -16.24
CA SER A 82 -9.54 17.55 -15.16
C SER A 82 -9.79 16.57 -14.02
N TYR A 83 -8.83 15.70 -13.78
CA TYR A 83 -8.91 14.74 -12.70
C TYR A 83 -8.88 15.42 -11.32
N ASN A 84 -8.06 16.45 -11.14
CA ASN A 84 -8.01 17.21 -9.88
C ASN A 84 -9.32 17.95 -9.64
N TYR A 85 -9.92 18.57 -10.68
CA TYR A 85 -11.23 19.20 -10.56
C TYR A 85 -12.32 18.18 -10.22
N PHE A 86 -12.30 17.02 -10.85
CA PHE A 86 -13.22 15.91 -10.52
C PHE A 86 -13.13 15.54 -9.05
N LYS A 87 -11.91 15.34 -8.50
CA LYS A 87 -11.73 15.02 -7.08
C LYS A 87 -12.30 16.08 -6.17
N THR A 88 -12.05 17.36 -6.49
CA THR A 88 -12.54 18.50 -5.69
C THR A 88 -14.07 18.58 -5.65
N VAL A 89 -14.71 18.38 -6.79
CA VAL A 89 -16.15 18.57 -6.92
C VAL A 89 -16.93 17.29 -6.61
N CYS A 90 -16.46 16.14 -7.13
CA CYS A 90 -17.21 14.89 -7.03
C CYS A 90 -16.84 14.05 -5.78
N LEU A 91 -15.70 14.35 -5.13
CA LEU A 91 -15.25 13.66 -3.90
C LEU A 91 -14.93 14.66 -2.78
N PRO A 92 -15.89 15.53 -2.38
CA PRO A 92 -15.64 16.67 -1.48
C PRO A 92 -15.23 16.25 -0.05
N SER A 93 -15.52 15.04 0.36
CA SER A 93 -15.06 14.48 1.64
C SER A 93 -13.56 14.21 1.68
N PHE A 94 -12.91 14.14 0.51
CA PHE A 94 -11.49 13.90 0.39
C PHE A 94 -10.70 15.21 0.43
N ARG A 95 -9.96 15.44 1.52
CA ARG A 95 -9.06 16.58 1.63
C ARG A 95 -7.82 16.33 0.77
N GLN A 96 -7.65 17.11 -0.29
CA GLN A 96 -6.49 17.07 -1.15
C GLN A 96 -5.35 17.88 -0.52
N GLY A 97 -4.19 17.24 -0.33
CA GLY A 97 -2.93 17.93 -0.08
C GLY A 97 -2.17 18.15 -1.39
N TRP A 98 -1.06 18.91 -1.35
CA TRP A 98 -0.23 19.18 -2.52
C TRP A 98 0.15 17.91 -3.29
N ARG A 99 0.50 16.83 -2.58
CA ARG A 99 0.85 15.54 -3.18
C ARG A 99 -0.26 14.94 -4.05
N ASN A 100 -1.50 15.08 -3.62
CA ASN A 100 -2.65 14.52 -4.36
C ASN A 100 -2.92 15.31 -5.65
N LEU A 101 -2.66 16.61 -5.63
CA LEU A 101 -2.77 17.48 -6.82
C LEU A 101 -1.65 17.14 -7.80
N GLU A 102 -0.42 17.02 -7.31
CA GLU A 102 0.74 16.63 -8.12
C GLU A 102 0.54 15.25 -8.75
N TRP A 103 0.17 14.25 -7.96
CA TRP A 103 -0.10 12.90 -8.49
C TRP A 103 -1.21 12.89 -9.53
N GLY A 104 -2.28 13.67 -9.31
CA GLY A 104 -3.34 13.84 -10.28
C GLY A 104 -2.88 14.49 -11.58
N ASN A 105 -1.95 15.44 -11.52
CA ASN A 105 -1.35 16.03 -12.72
C ASN A 105 -0.46 15.02 -13.45
N LEU A 106 0.38 14.28 -12.73
CA LEU A 106 1.28 13.29 -13.34
C LEU A 106 0.52 12.24 -14.15
N ILE A 107 -0.64 11.75 -13.65
CA ILE A 107 -1.43 10.76 -14.40
C ILE A 107 -2.06 11.35 -15.65
N GLN A 108 -2.41 12.62 -15.64
CA GLN A 108 -2.96 13.25 -16.83
C GLN A 108 -1.89 13.57 -17.88
N LEU A 109 -0.65 13.80 -17.45
CA LEU A 109 0.47 14.14 -18.33
C LEU A 109 1.08 12.92 -19.00
N TYR A 110 1.14 11.79 -18.31
CA TYR A 110 1.85 10.61 -18.78
C TYR A 110 0.94 9.40 -18.89
N LEU A 111 0.99 8.71 -20.01
CA LEU A 111 0.20 7.49 -20.23
C LEU A 111 0.70 6.31 -19.40
N ARG A 112 1.97 6.25 -19.07
CA ARG A 112 2.58 5.16 -18.33
C ARG A 112 3.38 5.70 -17.16
N VAL A 113 2.83 5.54 -15.96
CA VAL A 113 3.40 6.08 -14.71
C VAL A 113 3.58 4.98 -13.69
N ALA A 114 4.74 4.94 -13.05
CA ALA A 114 4.96 4.21 -11.81
C ALA A 114 5.08 5.22 -10.67
N LEU A 115 4.10 5.22 -9.77
CA LEU A 115 4.07 6.06 -8.58
C LEU A 115 4.50 5.23 -7.37
N LEU A 116 5.74 5.39 -6.96
CA LEU A 116 6.33 4.70 -5.83
C LEU A 116 6.27 5.61 -4.60
N ALA A 117 5.38 5.32 -3.69
CA ALA A 117 5.17 6.21 -2.56
C ALA A 117 5.15 5.45 -1.23
N SER A 118 5.52 6.17 -0.19
CA SER A 118 5.52 5.71 1.18
C SER A 118 4.19 5.06 1.58
N ARG A 119 4.27 4.04 2.41
CA ARG A 119 3.10 3.34 2.98
C ARG A 119 2.17 4.32 3.69
N SER A 120 0.85 4.08 3.60
CA SER A 120 -0.20 4.86 4.27
C SER A 120 -0.32 6.33 3.86
N HIS A 121 0.34 6.76 2.77
CA HIS A 121 0.27 8.15 2.28
C HIS A 121 -0.81 8.38 1.21
N GLY A 122 -1.65 7.38 0.92
CA GLY A 122 -2.86 7.55 0.11
C GLY A 122 -2.71 7.19 -1.37
N LYS A 123 -1.63 6.50 -1.79
CA LYS A 123 -1.42 6.09 -3.19
C LYS A 123 -2.58 5.26 -3.76
N SER A 124 -3.07 4.26 -3.01
CA SER A 124 -4.19 3.42 -3.45
C SER A 124 -5.51 4.20 -3.54
N PHE A 125 -5.72 5.18 -2.65
CA PHE A 125 -6.88 6.06 -2.77
C PHE A 125 -6.80 6.85 -4.07
N GLU A 126 -5.64 7.41 -4.39
CA GLU A 126 -5.45 8.23 -5.59
C GLU A 126 -5.68 7.41 -6.87
N GLY A 127 -5.00 6.28 -7.02
CA GLY A 127 -5.06 5.49 -8.25
C GLY A 127 -6.18 4.46 -8.27
N SER A 128 -6.36 3.68 -7.20
CA SER A 128 -7.29 2.55 -7.21
C SER A 128 -8.71 2.92 -6.81
N PHE A 129 -8.92 4.15 -6.32
CA PHE A 129 -10.25 4.65 -5.97
C PHE A 129 -10.64 5.87 -6.82
N ALA A 130 -10.04 7.02 -6.59
CA ALA A 130 -10.47 8.27 -7.20
C ALA A 130 -10.26 8.29 -8.73
N PHE A 131 -9.11 7.79 -9.22
CA PHE A 131 -8.86 7.73 -10.66
C PHE A 131 -9.83 6.78 -11.39
N ILE A 132 -10.13 5.63 -10.81
CA ILE A 132 -11.09 4.69 -11.40
C ILE A 132 -12.49 5.34 -11.49
N LEU A 133 -12.94 6.01 -10.41
CA LEU A 133 -14.21 6.75 -10.44
C LEU A 133 -14.20 7.83 -11.52
N TRP A 134 -13.09 8.56 -11.66
CA TRP A 134 -12.97 9.57 -12.71
C TRP A 134 -13.05 8.96 -14.11
N ARG A 135 -12.41 7.82 -14.36
CA ARG A 135 -12.49 7.14 -15.67
C ARG A 135 -13.91 6.69 -15.98
N LEU A 136 -14.59 6.06 -15.01
CA LEU A 136 -15.97 5.66 -15.16
C LEU A 136 -16.89 6.86 -15.42
N TYR A 137 -16.70 7.96 -14.67
CA TYR A 137 -17.49 9.19 -14.78
C TYR A 137 -17.26 9.90 -16.12
N SER A 138 -16.03 9.90 -16.61
CA SER A 138 -15.64 10.67 -17.80
C SER A 138 -16.10 10.05 -19.13
N TYR A 139 -16.59 8.80 -19.12
CA TYR A 139 -17.13 8.16 -20.32
C TYR A 139 -18.55 8.67 -20.62
N ASP A 140 -18.77 8.99 -21.89
CA ASP A 140 -20.10 9.30 -22.43
C ASP A 140 -20.43 8.28 -23.55
N PRO A 141 -21.61 7.63 -23.49
CA PRO A 141 -22.01 6.72 -24.57
C PRO A 141 -22.15 7.48 -25.89
N PRO A 142 -21.65 6.93 -27.02
CA PRO A 142 -21.82 7.53 -28.32
C PRO A 142 -23.33 7.74 -28.61
N SER A 143 -23.67 8.87 -29.21
CA SER A 143 -25.03 9.17 -29.65
C SER A 143 -25.11 9.20 -31.18
N LEU A 144 -26.32 9.20 -31.71
CA LEU A 144 -26.53 9.31 -33.15
C LEU A 144 -25.93 10.60 -33.74
N PHE A 145 -25.70 11.61 -32.91
CA PHE A 145 -25.22 12.93 -33.31
C PHE A 145 -23.75 13.18 -32.95
N THR A 146 -23.13 12.32 -32.12
CA THR A 146 -21.74 12.46 -31.67
C THR A 146 -20.95 11.23 -32.08
N LYS A 147 -19.86 11.45 -32.85
CA LYS A 147 -18.89 10.38 -33.10
C LYS A 147 -18.14 10.07 -31.83
N ASP A 148 -17.95 8.78 -31.55
CA ASP A 148 -17.06 8.35 -30.49
C ASP A 148 -15.60 8.75 -30.86
N THR A 149 -14.91 9.32 -29.92
CA THR A 149 -13.50 9.66 -30.08
C THR A 149 -12.62 8.58 -29.46
N ILE A 150 -11.39 8.43 -29.91
CA ILE A 150 -10.43 7.49 -29.32
C ILE A 150 -10.30 7.73 -27.80
N ASP A 151 -10.26 9.00 -27.40
CA ASP A 151 -10.17 9.34 -25.97
C ASP A 151 -11.42 8.91 -25.18
N ASN A 152 -12.62 9.11 -25.74
CA ASN A 152 -13.85 8.65 -25.08
C ASN A 152 -13.95 7.11 -25.06
N ALA A 153 -13.61 6.44 -26.16
CA ALA A 153 -13.57 4.98 -26.21
C ALA A 153 -12.61 4.40 -25.17
N ASN A 154 -11.44 5.02 -24.99
CA ASN A 154 -10.44 4.64 -23.97
C ASN A 154 -10.94 4.85 -22.53
N ARG A 155 -12.02 5.58 -22.30
CA ARG A 155 -12.64 5.74 -20.97
C ARG A 155 -13.65 4.66 -20.66
N LYS A 156 -14.07 3.86 -21.63
CA LYS A 156 -15.13 2.87 -21.46
C LYS A 156 -14.74 1.75 -20.51
N GLU A 157 -13.55 1.19 -20.68
CA GLU A 157 -13.11 0.04 -19.92
C GLU A 157 -11.86 0.36 -19.10
N THR A 158 -11.92 0.04 -17.81
CA THR A 158 -10.82 0.21 -16.86
C THR A 158 -10.53 -1.12 -16.19
N ALA A 159 -9.26 -1.48 -16.02
CA ALA A 159 -8.84 -2.63 -15.23
C ALA A 159 -8.22 -2.19 -13.91
N LEU A 160 -8.51 -2.91 -12.84
CA LEU A 160 -7.81 -2.88 -11.58
C LEU A 160 -7.11 -4.22 -11.37
N ILE A 161 -5.79 -4.22 -11.37
CA ILE A 161 -4.97 -5.40 -11.11
C ILE A 161 -4.31 -5.24 -9.74
N VAL A 162 -4.55 -6.19 -8.88
CA VAL A 162 -4.01 -6.22 -7.51
C VAL A 162 -3.30 -7.54 -7.27
N ASN A 163 -2.46 -7.61 -6.27
CA ASN A 163 -1.81 -8.87 -5.90
C ASN A 163 -2.86 -9.94 -5.56
N SER A 164 -3.75 -9.66 -4.61
CA SER A 164 -4.76 -10.59 -4.10
C SER A 164 -6.17 -10.19 -4.54
N SER A 165 -6.91 -11.14 -5.14
CA SER A 165 -8.30 -10.91 -5.53
C SER A 165 -9.20 -10.50 -4.35
N SER A 166 -8.95 -11.01 -3.14
CA SER A 166 -9.73 -10.66 -1.95
C SER A 166 -9.57 -9.18 -1.55
N LEU A 167 -8.35 -8.63 -1.64
CA LEU A 167 -8.11 -7.20 -1.43
C LEU A 167 -8.77 -6.36 -2.52
N GLY A 168 -8.70 -6.81 -3.77
CA GLY A 168 -9.36 -6.17 -4.91
C GLY A 168 -10.88 -6.10 -4.74
N GLU A 169 -11.49 -7.18 -4.27
CA GLU A 169 -12.94 -7.21 -4.03
C GLU A 169 -13.38 -6.16 -2.99
N VAL A 170 -12.61 -5.97 -1.93
CA VAL A 170 -12.86 -4.93 -0.92
C VAL A 170 -12.78 -3.53 -1.53
N LEU A 171 -11.79 -3.28 -2.40
CA LEU A 171 -11.66 -1.99 -3.09
C LEU A 171 -12.83 -1.73 -4.02
N VAL A 172 -13.25 -2.74 -4.81
CA VAL A 172 -14.39 -2.59 -5.74
C VAL A 172 -15.69 -2.38 -4.99
N LEU A 173 -15.90 -3.02 -3.85
CA LEU A 173 -17.08 -2.77 -3.01
C LEU A 173 -17.11 -1.34 -2.47
N LYS A 174 -15.97 -0.75 -2.11
CA LYS A 174 -15.89 0.66 -1.72
C LYS A 174 -16.23 1.60 -2.88
N LEU A 175 -15.75 1.31 -4.10
CA LEU A 175 -16.12 2.05 -5.31
C LEU A 175 -17.63 1.96 -5.59
N ALA A 176 -18.18 0.76 -5.47
CA ALA A 176 -19.60 0.50 -5.66
C ALA A 176 -20.47 1.27 -4.66
N GLU A 177 -20.02 1.32 -3.40
CA GLU A 177 -20.72 2.08 -2.36
C GLU A 177 -20.65 3.58 -2.60
N GLU A 178 -19.48 4.11 -2.97
CA GLU A 178 -19.35 5.54 -3.33
C GLU A 178 -20.28 5.92 -4.48
N ILE A 179 -20.39 5.08 -5.53
CA ILE A 179 -21.31 5.32 -6.64
C ILE A 179 -22.78 5.34 -6.16
N ARG A 180 -23.14 4.57 -5.12
CA ARG A 180 -24.51 4.53 -4.58
C ARG A 180 -24.85 5.74 -3.72
N VAL A 181 -23.92 6.15 -2.84
CA VAL A 181 -24.19 7.16 -1.79
C VAL A 181 -23.84 8.58 -2.20
N ASN A 182 -22.98 8.76 -3.20
CA ASN A 182 -22.57 10.06 -3.69
C ASN A 182 -23.54 10.54 -4.79
N ASP A 183 -24.32 11.58 -4.49
CA ASP A 183 -25.37 12.07 -5.38
C ASP A 183 -24.83 12.42 -6.78
N ILE A 184 -23.67 13.05 -6.87
CA ILE A 184 -23.06 13.46 -8.15
C ILE A 184 -22.69 12.25 -9.00
N LEU A 185 -22.11 11.22 -8.36
CA LEU A 185 -21.72 9.99 -9.05
C LEU A 185 -22.95 9.16 -9.40
N SER A 186 -23.91 9.05 -8.48
CA SER A 186 -25.15 8.30 -8.67
C SER A 186 -25.99 8.89 -9.80
N GLU A 187 -26.15 10.22 -9.85
CA GLU A 187 -26.88 10.92 -10.92
C GLU A 187 -26.37 10.54 -12.32
N LYS A 188 -25.06 10.36 -12.49
CA LYS A 188 -24.47 10.02 -13.80
C LYS A 188 -24.31 8.52 -14.03
N LEU A 189 -23.78 7.79 -13.04
CA LEU A 189 -23.34 6.41 -13.22
C LEU A 189 -24.43 5.38 -12.90
N ASN A 190 -25.45 5.75 -12.12
CA ASN A 190 -26.52 4.87 -11.66
C ASN A 190 -27.86 5.58 -11.50
N PRO A 191 -28.30 6.41 -12.45
CA PRO A 191 -29.50 7.28 -12.30
C PRO A 191 -30.79 6.51 -12.08
N GLN A 192 -30.90 5.28 -12.53
CA GLN A 192 -32.09 4.44 -12.37
C GLN A 192 -31.91 3.29 -11.38
N GLY A 193 -30.75 3.22 -10.70
CA GLY A 193 -30.43 2.12 -9.79
C GLY A 193 -30.14 0.78 -10.47
N LYS A 194 -29.86 0.78 -11.77
CA LYS A 194 -29.69 -0.44 -12.61
C LYS A 194 -28.23 -0.79 -12.87
N ALA A 195 -27.28 0.00 -12.40
CA ALA A 195 -25.86 -0.32 -12.52
C ALA A 195 -25.52 -1.65 -11.83
N LYS A 196 -24.67 -2.46 -12.46
CA LYS A 196 -24.19 -3.72 -11.88
C LYS A 196 -22.96 -3.43 -11.02
N LEU A 197 -23.17 -3.29 -9.72
CA LEU A 197 -22.16 -2.92 -8.73
C LEU A 197 -21.75 -4.16 -7.93
N GLY A 198 -20.93 -5.02 -8.54
CA GLY A 198 -20.44 -6.29 -7.93
C GLY A 198 -19.03 -6.17 -7.38
N SER A 199 -18.60 -7.15 -6.58
CA SER A 199 -17.26 -7.18 -5.96
C SER A 199 -16.11 -7.44 -6.97
N LYS A 200 -16.41 -8.06 -8.11
CA LYS A 200 -15.41 -8.39 -9.15
C LYS A 200 -15.39 -7.42 -10.33
N GLY A 201 -16.26 -6.44 -10.30
CA GLY A 201 -16.36 -5.42 -11.36
C GLY A 201 -17.62 -4.60 -11.26
N ILE A 202 -17.62 -3.51 -12.01
CA ILE A 202 -18.71 -2.54 -12.08
C ILE A 202 -19.11 -2.36 -13.53
N ILE A 203 -20.39 -2.29 -13.82
CA ILE A 203 -20.93 -1.84 -15.10
C ILE A 203 -21.93 -0.74 -14.78
N THR A 204 -21.62 0.49 -15.19
CA THR A 204 -22.47 1.65 -14.96
C THR A 204 -23.63 1.71 -15.97
N GLU A 205 -24.62 2.55 -15.72
CA GLU A 205 -25.71 2.75 -16.67
C GLU A 205 -25.28 3.55 -17.92
N THR A 206 -24.18 4.29 -17.85
CA THR A 206 -23.54 4.88 -19.04
C THR A 206 -22.84 3.85 -19.92
N GLY A 207 -22.61 2.63 -19.42
CA GLY A 207 -21.90 1.57 -20.11
C GLY A 207 -20.40 1.55 -19.86
N SER A 208 -19.87 2.42 -19.00
CA SER A 208 -18.49 2.31 -18.56
C SER A 208 -18.29 1.12 -17.62
N MET A 209 -17.12 0.47 -17.67
CA MET A 209 -16.87 -0.79 -16.98
C MET A 209 -15.57 -0.77 -16.20
N LEU A 210 -15.60 -1.41 -15.03
CA LEU A 210 -14.40 -1.77 -14.26
C LEU A 210 -14.26 -3.28 -14.20
N HIS A 211 -13.10 -3.78 -14.58
CA HIS A 211 -12.70 -5.18 -14.41
C HIS A 211 -11.65 -5.28 -13.31
N MET A 212 -11.91 -6.10 -12.28
CA MET A 212 -10.92 -6.39 -11.24
C MET A 212 -10.35 -7.79 -11.42
N ARG A 213 -9.02 -7.91 -11.31
CA ARG A 213 -8.29 -9.19 -11.37
C ARG A 213 -7.17 -9.23 -10.34
N GLY A 214 -6.91 -10.42 -9.81
CA GLY A 214 -5.63 -10.68 -9.14
C GLY A 214 -4.52 -10.86 -10.17
N SER A 215 -3.28 -10.60 -9.80
CA SER A 215 -2.11 -10.71 -10.68
C SER A 215 -1.92 -12.13 -11.27
N GLU A 216 -2.32 -13.16 -10.55
CA GLU A 216 -2.30 -14.56 -11.02
C GLU A 216 -3.60 -14.98 -11.75
N GLY A 217 -4.58 -14.07 -11.87
CA GLY A 217 -5.85 -14.35 -12.51
C GLY A 217 -5.78 -14.33 -14.04
N MET A 218 -6.90 -14.65 -14.69
CA MET A 218 -7.02 -14.55 -16.15
C MET A 218 -7.10 -13.06 -16.55
N ILE A 219 -5.98 -12.51 -17.00
CA ILE A 219 -5.83 -11.11 -17.45
C ILE A 219 -5.94 -11.01 -18.97
N ARG A 220 -5.37 -11.98 -19.68
CA ARG A 220 -5.38 -12.02 -21.15
C ARG A 220 -6.81 -12.01 -21.71
N GLY A 221 -7.01 -11.28 -22.81
CA GLY A 221 -8.32 -11.12 -23.45
C GLY A 221 -9.11 -9.91 -22.99
N LEU A 222 -8.61 -9.12 -22.01
CA LEU A 222 -9.11 -7.78 -21.76
C LEU A 222 -8.48 -6.79 -22.75
N HIS A 223 -9.22 -5.76 -23.13
CA HIS A 223 -8.76 -4.61 -23.88
C HIS A 223 -9.30 -3.37 -23.16
N VAL A 224 -8.42 -2.64 -22.50
CA VAL A 224 -8.83 -1.54 -21.62
C VAL A 224 -8.14 -0.23 -21.97
N GLY A 225 -8.87 0.85 -21.89
CA GLY A 225 -8.30 2.19 -22.05
C GLY A 225 -7.58 2.71 -20.82
N SER A 226 -7.76 2.05 -19.66
CA SER A 226 -7.03 2.40 -18.44
C SER A 226 -6.79 1.14 -17.60
N CYS A 227 -5.58 1.03 -17.05
CA CYS A 227 -5.22 -0.04 -16.13
C CYS A 227 -4.50 0.54 -14.92
N VAL A 228 -4.97 0.18 -13.73
CA VAL A 228 -4.31 0.50 -12.47
C VAL A 228 -3.78 -0.80 -11.87
N CYS A 229 -2.50 -0.83 -11.59
CA CYS A 229 -1.82 -1.91 -10.87
C CYS A 229 -1.48 -1.42 -9.47
N ASP A 230 -2.08 -2.02 -8.43
CA ASP A 230 -1.88 -1.57 -7.05
C ASP A 230 -1.19 -2.64 -6.21
N ASP A 231 -0.02 -2.29 -5.69
CA ASP A 231 0.83 -3.11 -4.83
C ASP A 231 0.96 -4.56 -5.36
N LEU A 232 1.44 -4.72 -6.62
CA LEU A 232 1.58 -6.03 -7.28
C LEU A 232 2.58 -6.96 -6.58
N PRO A 233 3.80 -6.52 -6.20
CA PRO A 233 4.70 -7.34 -5.40
C PRO A 233 4.12 -7.62 -4.02
N ASP A 234 4.30 -8.83 -3.54
CA ASP A 234 3.98 -9.24 -2.19
C ASP A 234 5.25 -9.49 -1.36
N GLU A 235 5.06 -9.84 -0.09
CA GLU A 235 6.18 -10.15 0.80
C GLU A 235 6.99 -11.37 0.35
N SER A 236 6.40 -12.31 -0.43
CA SER A 236 7.14 -13.46 -0.96
C SER A 236 8.20 -13.04 -1.95
N SER A 237 7.97 -11.94 -2.68
CA SER A 237 8.91 -11.36 -3.63
C SER A 237 10.17 -10.79 -2.96
N LEU A 238 10.16 -10.53 -1.64
CA LEU A 238 11.37 -10.17 -0.87
C LEU A 238 12.39 -11.30 -0.86
N TYR A 239 11.90 -12.54 -0.73
CA TYR A 239 12.74 -13.69 -0.42
C TYR A 239 12.99 -14.60 -1.62
N SER A 240 12.25 -14.45 -2.72
CA SER A 240 12.32 -15.31 -3.88
C SER A 240 12.57 -14.56 -5.18
N GLN A 241 13.73 -14.81 -5.80
CA GLN A 241 14.02 -14.29 -7.13
C GLN A 241 13.01 -14.84 -8.17
N GLU A 242 12.64 -16.11 -8.06
CA GLU A 242 11.67 -16.76 -8.93
C GLU A 242 10.31 -16.04 -8.92
N GLN A 243 9.83 -15.64 -7.75
CA GLN A 243 8.58 -14.89 -7.63
C GLN A 243 8.68 -13.50 -8.26
N ARG A 244 9.83 -12.83 -8.12
CA ARG A 244 10.08 -11.55 -8.79
C ARG A 244 10.06 -11.68 -10.30
N ASP A 245 10.74 -12.70 -10.83
CA ASP A 245 10.81 -12.95 -12.28
C ASP A 245 9.45 -13.35 -12.86
N LYS A 246 8.68 -14.20 -12.15
CA LYS A 246 7.30 -14.54 -12.49
C LYS A 246 6.40 -13.31 -12.57
N LEU A 247 6.49 -12.40 -11.59
CA LEU A 247 5.70 -11.17 -11.60
C LEU A 247 6.05 -10.27 -12.78
N LYS A 248 7.34 -10.14 -13.12
CA LYS A 248 7.81 -9.40 -14.30
C LYS A 248 7.26 -10.00 -15.59
N GLU A 249 7.29 -11.32 -15.72
CA GLU A 249 6.73 -12.02 -16.87
C GLU A 249 5.21 -11.75 -17.01
N ILE A 250 4.46 -11.81 -15.91
CA ILE A 250 3.02 -11.48 -15.89
C ILE A 250 2.81 -10.02 -16.29
N PHE A 251 3.60 -9.10 -15.75
CA PHE A 251 3.45 -7.68 -16.02
C PHE A 251 3.68 -7.34 -17.49
N TYR A 252 4.82 -7.74 -18.05
CA TYR A 252 5.16 -7.44 -19.45
C TYR A 252 4.41 -8.33 -20.45
N GLY A 253 4.14 -9.58 -20.12
CA GLY A 253 3.50 -10.54 -21.01
C GLY A 253 1.98 -10.61 -20.96
N SER A 254 1.36 -10.07 -19.90
CA SER A 254 -0.10 -10.16 -19.74
C SER A 254 -0.76 -8.83 -19.38
N ILE A 255 -0.18 -8.02 -18.47
CA ILE A 255 -0.81 -6.76 -18.02
C ILE A 255 -0.56 -5.64 -19.05
N THR A 256 0.68 -5.41 -19.43
CA THR A 256 1.00 -4.33 -20.39
C THR A 256 0.24 -4.45 -21.70
N PRO A 257 0.09 -5.66 -22.30
CA PRO A 257 -0.56 -5.80 -23.61
C PRO A 257 -2.08 -5.58 -23.61
N ILE A 258 -2.76 -5.61 -22.46
CA ILE A 258 -4.22 -5.36 -22.43
C ILE A 258 -4.57 -3.88 -22.55
N VAL A 259 -3.59 -2.99 -22.33
CA VAL A 259 -3.81 -1.55 -22.36
C VAL A 259 -3.70 -1.05 -23.79
N GLU A 260 -4.73 -0.36 -24.25
CA GLU A 260 -4.76 0.24 -25.60
C GLU A 260 -3.59 1.20 -25.82
N PRO A 261 -3.13 1.41 -27.06
CA PRO A 261 -1.93 2.22 -27.36
C PRO A 261 -1.94 3.63 -26.75
N TYR A 262 -3.11 4.24 -26.64
CA TYR A 262 -3.33 5.58 -26.06
C TYR A 262 -3.97 5.50 -24.65
N GLY A 263 -3.94 4.31 -24.06
CA GLY A 263 -4.51 4.06 -22.74
C GLY A 263 -3.53 4.38 -21.62
N TYR A 264 -4.07 4.55 -20.42
CA TYR A 264 -3.32 4.80 -19.21
C TYR A 264 -2.90 3.51 -18.51
N LEU A 265 -1.63 3.42 -18.14
CA LEU A 265 -1.14 2.35 -17.28
C LEU A 265 -0.48 2.96 -16.02
N TRP A 266 -1.17 2.84 -14.91
CA TRP A 266 -0.68 3.26 -13.61
C TRP A 266 -0.20 2.10 -12.77
N VAL A 267 1.02 2.21 -12.29
CA VAL A 267 1.62 1.23 -11.38
C VAL A 267 1.89 1.91 -10.05
N LEU A 268 1.18 1.50 -9.03
CA LEU A 268 1.31 2.03 -7.68
C LEU A 268 2.04 1.03 -6.82
N GLY A 269 2.93 1.49 -5.96
CA GLY A 269 3.56 0.57 -5.03
C GLY A 269 4.62 1.15 -4.14
N THR A 270 5.21 0.26 -3.36
CA THR A 270 6.38 0.51 -2.54
C THR A 270 7.45 -0.50 -2.95
N PRO A 271 8.69 -0.08 -3.27
CA PRO A 271 9.74 -1.00 -3.68
C PRO A 271 10.11 -1.98 -2.57
N TYR A 272 10.21 -3.27 -2.91
CA TYR A 272 10.59 -4.32 -1.98
C TYR A 272 12.05 -4.73 -2.10
N SER A 273 12.58 -4.79 -3.32
CA SER A 273 13.93 -5.27 -3.61
C SER A 273 14.57 -4.45 -4.74
N PRO A 274 15.90 -4.30 -4.76
CA PRO A 274 16.60 -3.68 -5.90
C PRO A 274 16.42 -4.39 -7.24
N SER A 275 15.92 -5.62 -7.22
CA SER A 275 15.66 -6.45 -8.41
C SER A 275 14.18 -6.75 -8.64
N ASP A 276 13.28 -5.99 -8.03
CA ASP A 276 11.84 -6.13 -8.21
C ASP A 276 11.33 -5.49 -9.53
N LEU A 277 10.02 -5.60 -9.77
CA LEU A 277 9.36 -4.99 -10.93
C LEU A 277 9.58 -3.48 -11.00
N TYR A 278 9.53 -2.78 -9.86
CA TYR A 278 9.66 -1.31 -9.84
C TYR A 278 11.06 -0.85 -10.23
N SER A 279 12.08 -1.64 -9.90
CA SER A 279 13.45 -1.39 -10.33
C SER A 279 13.62 -1.54 -11.85
N ASP A 280 12.91 -2.49 -12.47
CA ASP A 280 12.90 -2.63 -13.93
C ASP A 280 12.17 -1.44 -14.58
N LEU A 281 11.06 -0.97 -14.00
CA LEU A 281 10.32 0.19 -14.53
C LEU A 281 11.14 1.47 -14.49
N LYS A 282 12.07 1.65 -13.52
CA LYS A 282 13.00 2.78 -13.49
C LYS A 282 13.94 2.82 -14.72
N ASN A 283 14.22 1.65 -15.29
CA ASN A 283 15.09 1.51 -16.47
C ASN A 283 14.30 1.41 -17.77
N ASP A 284 12.96 1.29 -17.72
CA ASP A 284 12.10 1.22 -18.88
C ASP A 284 11.77 2.63 -19.40
N LYS A 285 12.25 2.94 -20.63
CA LYS A 285 12.03 4.25 -21.26
C LYS A 285 10.55 4.59 -21.51
N ASN A 286 9.68 3.59 -21.51
CA ASN A 286 8.25 3.79 -21.70
C ASN A 286 7.53 4.24 -20.44
N PHE A 287 8.18 4.15 -19.26
CA PHE A 287 7.60 4.55 -17.99
C PHE A 287 8.25 5.82 -17.44
N LYS A 288 7.42 6.68 -16.88
CA LYS A 288 7.86 7.74 -15.96
C LYS A 288 7.69 7.25 -14.54
N VAL A 289 8.80 7.21 -13.80
CA VAL A 289 8.81 6.72 -12.42
C VAL A 289 9.03 7.87 -11.46
N PHE A 290 8.14 8.00 -10.49
CA PHE A 290 8.18 9.04 -9.47
C PHE A 290 8.24 8.41 -8.08
N GLU A 291 9.16 8.90 -7.25
CA GLU A 291 9.40 8.38 -5.90
C GLU A 291 9.05 9.43 -4.85
N TYR A 292 8.18 9.06 -3.92
CA TYR A 292 7.68 9.93 -2.86
C TYR A 292 7.94 9.32 -1.48
N PRO A 293 9.14 9.55 -0.90
CA PRO A 293 9.42 9.12 0.45
C PRO A 293 8.63 9.95 1.47
N ALA A 294 8.33 9.36 2.63
CA ALA A 294 7.66 10.07 3.73
C ALA A 294 8.45 11.30 4.20
N ILE A 295 9.78 11.24 4.10
CA ILE A 295 10.72 12.31 4.42
C ILE A 295 11.64 12.49 3.21
N PHE A 296 11.56 13.64 2.56
CA PHE A 296 12.45 13.98 1.45
C PHE A 296 13.88 14.26 1.94
N PRO A 297 14.90 14.21 1.04
CA PRO A 297 16.29 14.52 1.41
C PRO A 297 16.50 15.92 2.01
N ASN A 298 15.64 16.88 1.67
CA ASN A 298 15.63 18.24 2.23
C ASN A 298 14.93 18.33 3.60
N GLY A 299 14.44 17.23 4.16
CA GLY A 299 13.73 17.17 5.42
C GLY A 299 12.23 17.48 5.33
N GLN A 300 11.68 17.75 4.15
CA GLN A 300 10.26 18.00 3.97
C GLN A 300 9.46 16.69 4.14
N LEU A 301 8.30 16.77 4.80
CA LEU A 301 7.37 15.65 4.93
C LEU A 301 6.43 15.58 3.73
N LEU A 302 6.20 14.37 3.22
CA LEU A 302 5.23 14.11 2.15
C LEU A 302 3.79 14.45 2.57
N ALA A 303 3.42 14.15 3.80
CA ALA A 303 2.07 14.35 4.31
C ALA A 303 2.11 14.87 5.75
N PRO A 304 2.48 16.15 5.98
CA PRO A 304 2.60 16.71 7.32
C PRO A 304 1.26 16.76 8.07
N ASP A 305 0.15 16.72 7.34
CA ASP A 305 -1.21 16.63 7.86
C ASP A 305 -1.54 15.27 8.50
N ARG A 306 -0.82 14.22 8.13
CA ARG A 306 -1.03 12.83 8.59
C ARG A 306 0.11 12.29 9.43
N PHE A 307 1.34 12.65 9.09
CA PHE A 307 2.56 12.16 9.71
C PHE A 307 3.46 13.31 10.14
N THR A 308 3.64 13.47 11.45
CA THR A 308 4.67 14.34 12.03
C THR A 308 6.02 13.61 12.07
N PHE A 309 7.10 14.33 12.28
CA PHE A 309 8.43 13.73 12.51
C PHE A 309 8.44 12.78 13.71
N ASP A 310 7.77 13.15 14.80
CA ASP A 310 7.70 12.29 16.01
C ASP A 310 7.02 10.97 15.70
N LYS A 311 5.90 11.01 14.95
CA LYS A 311 5.20 9.80 14.53
C LYS A 311 6.04 8.92 13.63
N LEU A 312 6.76 9.49 12.66
CA LEU A 312 7.66 8.74 11.80
C LEU A 312 8.87 8.19 12.56
N THR A 313 9.34 8.89 13.59
CA THR A 313 10.40 8.39 14.49
C THR A 313 9.89 7.18 15.28
N GLN A 314 8.70 7.22 15.84
CA GLN A 314 8.07 6.10 16.53
C GLN A 314 7.88 4.89 15.59
N GLU A 315 7.43 5.12 14.36
CA GLU A 315 7.33 4.05 13.35
C GLU A 315 8.71 3.44 13.04
N ARG A 316 9.75 4.25 12.93
CA ARG A 316 11.11 3.77 12.73
C ARG A 316 11.62 2.94 13.90
N GLU A 317 11.36 3.36 15.13
CA GLU A 317 11.74 2.62 16.34
C GLU A 317 10.99 1.28 16.44
N SER A 318 9.73 1.25 16.02
CA SER A 318 8.89 0.06 16.02
C SER A 318 9.29 -0.95 14.95
N LEU A 319 9.55 -0.48 13.73
CA LEU A 319 9.80 -1.33 12.56
C LEU A 319 11.29 -1.66 12.35
N GLY A 320 12.19 -0.86 12.93
CA GLY A 320 13.61 -0.88 12.65
C GLY A 320 13.98 -0.15 11.36
N THR A 321 15.24 0.25 11.25
CA THR A 321 15.71 1.10 10.14
C THR A 321 15.52 0.46 8.78
N LEU A 322 15.71 -0.85 8.63
CA LEU A 322 15.61 -1.53 7.33
C LEU A 322 14.18 -1.51 6.79
N VAL A 323 13.21 -1.92 7.62
CA VAL A 323 11.79 -1.93 7.24
C VAL A 323 11.28 -0.51 7.02
N PHE A 324 11.66 0.43 7.90
CA PHE A 324 11.32 1.84 7.75
C PHE A 324 11.86 2.43 6.45
N SER A 325 13.11 2.14 6.08
CA SER A 325 13.70 2.61 4.83
C SER A 325 12.91 2.13 3.61
N ARG A 326 12.48 0.88 3.61
CA ARG A 326 11.67 0.31 2.55
C ARG A 326 10.26 0.92 2.50
N GLU A 327 9.54 0.85 3.61
CA GLU A 327 8.11 1.20 3.66
C GLU A 327 7.86 2.71 3.65
N TYR A 328 8.76 3.50 4.26
CA TYR A 328 8.57 4.93 4.43
C TYR A 328 9.52 5.79 3.61
N LEU A 329 10.76 5.34 3.36
CA LEU A 329 11.71 6.12 2.56
C LEU A 329 11.78 5.69 1.09
N VAL A 330 11.01 4.66 0.70
CA VAL A 330 10.95 4.15 -0.68
C VAL A 330 12.32 3.65 -1.17
N VAL A 331 13.17 3.22 -0.24
CA VAL A 331 14.50 2.67 -0.51
C VAL A 331 14.46 1.16 -0.42
N PRO A 332 14.57 0.43 -1.55
CA PRO A 332 14.57 -1.03 -1.55
C PRO A 332 15.82 -1.57 -0.84
N ILE A 333 15.65 -2.68 -0.15
CA ILE A 333 16.73 -3.33 0.60
C ILE A 333 17.38 -4.41 -0.25
N ALA A 334 18.70 -4.40 -0.32
CA ALA A 334 19.48 -5.22 -1.26
C ALA A 334 19.45 -6.72 -1.02
N ASP A 335 19.10 -7.22 0.18
CA ASP A 335 19.13 -8.66 0.44
C ASP A 335 18.28 -9.09 1.64
N SER A 336 17.46 -10.12 1.44
CA SER A 336 16.72 -10.77 2.52
C SER A 336 17.59 -11.53 3.51
N SER A 337 18.87 -11.80 3.18
CA SER A 337 19.85 -12.36 4.10
C SER A 337 20.22 -11.41 5.25
N THR A 338 19.80 -10.14 5.16
CA THR A 338 20.11 -9.07 6.12
C THR A 338 18.97 -8.67 7.04
N ILE A 339 17.92 -9.51 7.23
CA ILE A 339 16.92 -9.24 8.29
C ILE A 339 17.60 -9.04 9.64
N PHE A 340 18.68 -9.77 9.88
CA PHE A 340 19.54 -9.65 11.07
C PHE A 340 20.97 -9.29 10.67
N PRO A 341 21.25 -8.01 10.35
CA PRO A 341 22.62 -7.58 10.06
C PRO A 341 23.57 -7.93 11.22
N TYR A 342 24.78 -8.34 10.90
CA TYR A 342 25.77 -8.70 11.92
C TYR A 342 25.97 -7.60 12.97
N GLU A 343 25.94 -6.34 12.56
CA GLU A 343 26.05 -5.19 13.48
C GLU A 343 24.88 -5.11 14.48
N TYR A 344 23.67 -5.55 14.12
CA TYR A 344 22.53 -5.62 15.02
C TYR A 344 22.72 -6.76 16.03
N LEU A 345 23.13 -7.93 15.55
CA LEU A 345 23.46 -9.06 16.42
C LEU A 345 24.58 -8.69 17.40
N LYS A 346 25.62 -7.97 16.91
CA LYS A 346 26.72 -7.48 17.74
C LYS A 346 26.24 -6.48 18.82
N ARG A 347 25.22 -5.68 18.57
CA ARG A 347 24.64 -4.76 19.57
C ARG A 347 23.96 -5.52 20.72
N SER A 348 23.32 -6.64 20.45
CA SER A 348 22.71 -7.47 21.48
C SER A 348 23.74 -8.14 22.41
N LEU A 349 24.98 -8.25 21.96
CA LEU A 349 26.11 -8.75 22.74
C LEU A 349 26.89 -7.63 23.46
N ARG A 350 26.64 -6.33 23.14
CA ARG A 350 27.35 -5.20 23.76
C ARG A 350 26.61 -4.72 25.03
N GLY A 351 27.39 -4.42 26.05
CA GLY A 351 26.91 -3.65 27.21
C GLY A 351 26.50 -4.48 28.45
N MET A 352 26.59 -5.79 28.39
CA MET A 352 26.65 -6.64 29.57
C MET A 352 27.96 -7.41 29.55
N GLU A 353 28.60 -7.63 30.73
CA GLU A 353 29.54 -8.74 30.89
C GLU A 353 28.85 -9.97 30.33
N ALA A 354 29.56 -10.75 29.50
CA ALA A 354 28.98 -11.92 28.86
C ALA A 354 28.27 -12.78 29.91
N TYR A 355 26.96 -12.81 29.88
CA TYR A 355 26.22 -13.69 30.78
C TYR A 355 26.11 -15.07 30.14
N VAL A 356 26.10 -16.09 30.97
CA VAL A 356 25.84 -17.47 30.58
C VAL A 356 24.39 -17.83 30.83
N PHE A 357 23.89 -18.88 30.19
CA PHE A 357 22.55 -19.40 30.50
C PHE A 357 22.40 -19.69 31.99
N ALA A 358 21.32 -19.20 32.58
CA ALA A 358 21.05 -19.41 33.99
C ALA A 358 20.48 -20.81 34.25
N GLU A 359 20.85 -21.41 35.36
CA GLU A 359 20.30 -22.71 35.77
C GLU A 359 18.82 -22.61 36.20
N ASN A 360 18.42 -21.45 36.75
CA ASN A 360 17.05 -21.11 37.13
C ASN A 360 16.86 -19.58 37.14
N ILE A 361 15.64 -19.11 37.36
CA ILE A 361 15.33 -17.67 37.33
C ILE A 361 16.01 -16.88 38.47
N GLU A 362 16.30 -17.53 39.60
CA GLU A 362 16.88 -16.89 40.78
C GLU A 362 18.36 -16.62 40.62
N THR A 363 19.04 -17.42 39.77
CA THR A 363 20.49 -17.26 39.42
C THR A 363 20.72 -16.26 38.30
N PHE A 364 19.66 -15.75 37.66
CA PHE A 364 19.84 -14.77 36.60
C PHE A 364 20.15 -13.38 37.20
N PRO A 365 21.17 -12.65 36.70
CA PRO A 365 21.68 -11.44 37.37
C PRO A 365 20.72 -10.23 37.30
N VAL A 366 19.73 -10.26 36.41
CA VAL A 366 18.75 -9.19 36.25
C VAL A 366 17.38 -9.65 36.72
N LYS A 367 16.69 -8.80 37.52
CA LYS A 367 15.34 -9.12 37.99
C LYS A 367 14.33 -9.01 36.83
N MET A 368 13.62 -10.08 36.57
CA MET A 368 12.61 -10.15 35.51
C MET A 368 11.22 -9.78 36.05
N GLN A 369 10.49 -8.95 35.29
CA GLN A 369 9.07 -8.68 35.54
C GLN A 369 8.19 -9.77 34.93
N ARG A 370 8.59 -10.28 33.76
CA ARG A 370 7.86 -11.36 33.07
C ARG A 370 8.84 -12.39 32.54
N VAL A 371 8.41 -13.65 32.58
CA VAL A 371 9.14 -14.75 31.97
C VAL A 371 8.21 -15.50 31.04
N VAL A 372 8.68 -15.80 29.83
CA VAL A 372 7.92 -16.53 28.80
C VAL A 372 8.78 -17.66 28.27
N ILE A 373 8.19 -18.83 28.06
CA ILE A 373 8.83 -19.95 27.39
C ILE A 373 8.25 -20.09 25.99
N GLY A 374 9.09 -20.14 24.97
CA GLY A 374 8.73 -20.48 23.59
C GLY A 374 9.13 -21.92 23.28
N CYS A 375 8.18 -22.70 22.73
CA CYS A 375 8.41 -24.10 22.41
C CYS A 375 8.12 -24.38 20.93
N ASP A 376 9.14 -24.89 20.24
CA ASP A 376 9.05 -25.46 18.90
C ASP A 376 9.36 -26.95 18.97
N PHE A 377 8.40 -27.78 18.59
CA PHE A 377 8.49 -29.24 18.72
C PHE A 377 8.83 -29.90 17.38
N ALA A 378 9.81 -30.80 17.37
CA ALA A 378 10.01 -31.70 16.25
C ALA A 378 9.04 -32.88 16.27
N ILE A 379 8.49 -33.21 15.11
CA ILE A 379 7.43 -34.24 14.95
C ILE A 379 7.96 -35.68 14.97
N SER A 380 9.21 -35.92 14.57
CA SER A 380 9.75 -37.29 14.45
C SER A 380 10.98 -37.53 15.30
N GLY A 381 11.05 -38.71 15.93
CA GLY A 381 12.21 -39.19 16.66
C GLY A 381 13.33 -39.79 15.78
N ASN A 382 13.28 -39.68 14.46
CA ASN A 382 14.24 -40.24 13.54
C ASN A 382 15.52 -39.41 13.39
N ILE A 383 16.64 -40.04 13.01
CA ILE A 383 17.98 -39.41 12.88
C ILE A 383 18.02 -38.24 11.87
N GLY A 384 17.03 -38.16 10.94
CA GLY A 384 16.85 -37.05 9.98
C GLY A 384 15.88 -35.95 10.42
N ALA A 385 15.32 -36.02 11.63
CA ALA A 385 14.31 -35.09 12.13
C ALA A 385 14.84 -33.67 12.37
N ASP A 386 13.93 -32.71 12.42
CA ASP A 386 14.19 -31.35 12.86
C ASP A 386 14.55 -31.29 14.35
N TYR A 387 15.06 -30.17 14.79
CA TYR A 387 15.36 -29.93 16.20
C TYR A 387 14.11 -29.51 16.98
N SER A 388 13.90 -30.07 18.16
CA SER A 388 13.04 -29.44 19.17
C SER A 388 13.82 -28.36 19.89
N VAL A 389 13.24 -27.16 20.00
CA VAL A 389 13.89 -26.00 20.62
C VAL A 389 12.95 -25.38 21.64
N PHE A 390 13.43 -25.22 22.88
CA PHE A 390 12.73 -24.50 23.94
C PHE A 390 13.59 -23.34 24.42
N THR A 391 13.03 -22.15 24.45
CA THR A 391 13.70 -20.91 24.83
C THR A 391 13.01 -20.26 26.00
N VAL A 392 13.77 -19.78 26.95
CA VAL A 392 13.27 -19.02 28.12
C VAL A 392 13.66 -17.56 27.94
N TRP A 393 12.66 -16.70 27.86
CA TRP A 393 12.82 -15.27 27.69
C TRP A 393 12.36 -14.52 28.92
N GLY A 394 13.14 -13.56 29.40
CA GLY A 394 12.77 -12.66 30.49
C GLY A 394 12.67 -11.23 30.01
N ILE A 395 11.75 -10.46 30.60
CA ILE A 395 11.55 -9.03 30.32
C ILE A 395 11.78 -8.29 31.65
N ASP A 396 12.70 -7.32 31.66
CA ASP A 396 12.99 -6.49 32.83
C ASP A 396 12.04 -5.29 32.95
N SER A 397 12.27 -4.43 33.95
CA SER A 397 11.47 -3.22 34.20
C SER A 397 11.67 -2.11 33.14
N PHE A 398 12.70 -2.20 32.32
CA PHE A 398 13.01 -1.29 31.23
C PHE A 398 12.61 -1.86 29.88
N GLU A 399 11.84 -2.97 29.89
CA GLU A 399 11.41 -3.69 28.68
C GLU A 399 12.56 -4.26 27.82
N ASN A 400 13.73 -4.47 28.38
CA ASN A 400 14.77 -5.27 27.72
C ASN A 400 14.40 -6.75 27.80
N ILE A 401 14.72 -7.49 26.75
CA ILE A 401 14.40 -8.91 26.58
C ILE A 401 15.70 -9.71 26.65
N TYR A 402 15.73 -10.72 27.50
CA TYR A 402 16.91 -11.55 27.74
C TYR A 402 16.63 -13.02 27.44
N LEU A 403 17.51 -13.67 26.66
CA LEU A 403 17.47 -15.13 26.52
C LEU A 403 18.13 -15.77 27.72
N ILE A 404 17.31 -16.20 28.68
CA ILE A 404 17.77 -16.72 29.98
C ILE A 404 18.30 -18.15 29.88
N ALA A 405 17.61 -18.99 29.11
CA ALA A 405 17.99 -20.39 28.90
C ALA A 405 17.49 -20.89 27.55
N MET A 406 18.16 -21.92 27.03
CA MET A 406 17.77 -22.59 25.82
C MET A 406 18.03 -24.09 25.91
N PHE A 407 17.11 -24.87 25.39
CA PHE A 407 17.30 -26.28 25.11
C PHE A 407 17.15 -26.53 23.62
N ARG A 408 18.05 -27.32 23.04
CA ARG A 408 18.01 -27.75 21.65
C ARG A 408 18.32 -29.23 21.58
N GLY A 409 17.39 -30.05 21.12
CA GLY A 409 17.54 -31.49 21.01
C GLY A 409 17.09 -32.02 19.65
N LYS A 410 17.82 -32.98 19.12
CA LYS A 410 17.50 -33.65 17.85
C LYS A 410 17.11 -35.10 18.14
N GLY A 411 16.02 -35.56 17.51
CA GLY A 411 15.58 -36.97 17.65
C GLY A 411 15.15 -37.37 19.05
N ILE A 412 14.65 -36.44 19.85
CA ILE A 412 14.19 -36.69 21.22
C ILE A 412 12.72 -37.16 21.23
N SER A 413 12.40 -38.12 22.13
CA SER A 413 11.05 -38.63 22.26
C SER A 413 10.06 -37.57 22.76
N HIS A 414 8.79 -37.73 22.46
CA HIS A 414 7.73 -36.84 22.91
C HIS A 414 7.68 -36.68 24.42
N ASP A 415 7.86 -37.76 25.18
CA ASP A 415 7.92 -37.73 26.63
C ASP A 415 9.08 -36.90 27.16
N LEU A 416 10.26 -36.97 26.54
CA LEU A 416 11.40 -36.15 26.90
C LEU A 416 11.14 -34.67 26.57
N GLN A 417 10.47 -34.36 25.47
CA GLN A 417 10.08 -32.99 25.14
C GLN A 417 9.16 -32.40 26.21
N VAL A 418 8.10 -33.12 26.58
CA VAL A 418 7.16 -32.67 27.60
C VAL A 418 7.82 -32.56 28.97
N ASN A 419 8.66 -33.55 29.37
CA ASN A 419 9.39 -33.50 30.63
C ASN A 419 10.32 -32.28 30.70
N LYS A 420 10.93 -31.89 29.57
CA LYS A 420 11.81 -30.73 29.53
C LYS A 420 11.04 -29.40 29.72
N ILE A 421 9.84 -29.29 29.20
CA ILE A 421 8.99 -28.12 29.44
C ILE A 421 8.56 -28.08 30.92
N VAL A 422 8.19 -29.22 31.50
CA VAL A 422 7.84 -29.29 32.94
C VAL A 422 9.04 -28.88 33.79
N GLU A 423 10.25 -29.34 33.48
CA GLU A 423 11.47 -28.91 34.15
C GLU A 423 11.69 -27.38 34.03
N PHE A 424 11.53 -26.84 32.82
CA PHE A 424 11.67 -25.39 32.58
C PHE A 424 10.60 -24.57 33.32
N ASN A 425 9.36 -25.06 33.33
CA ASN A 425 8.30 -24.41 34.10
C ASN A 425 8.65 -24.31 35.59
N PHE A 426 9.20 -25.39 36.16
CA PHE A 426 9.60 -25.40 37.56
C PHE A 426 10.78 -24.47 37.85
N LYS A 427 11.82 -24.51 37.00
CA LYS A 427 13.05 -23.72 37.15
C LYS A 427 12.86 -22.21 36.93
N TYR A 428 12.07 -21.84 35.92
CA TYR A 428 11.97 -20.45 35.49
C TYR A 428 10.64 -19.77 35.83
N LYS A 429 9.68 -20.50 36.34
CA LYS A 429 8.36 -19.99 36.83
C LYS A 429 7.73 -19.03 35.78
N PRO A 430 7.50 -19.44 34.55
CA PRO A 430 7.05 -18.55 33.49
C PRO A 430 5.61 -18.09 33.74
N HIS A 431 5.31 -16.85 33.34
CA HIS A 431 3.95 -16.34 33.29
C HIS A 431 3.14 -17.01 32.17
N LYS A 432 3.84 -17.41 31.08
CA LYS A 432 3.23 -18.00 29.89
C LYS A 432 4.21 -18.97 29.21
N ILE A 433 3.65 -20.07 28.68
CA ILE A 433 4.37 -21.03 27.83
C ILE A 433 3.65 -20.99 26.47
N VAL A 434 4.36 -20.58 25.43
CA VAL A 434 3.82 -20.48 24.07
C VAL A 434 4.34 -21.68 23.28
N CYS A 435 3.41 -22.51 22.82
CA CYS A 435 3.68 -23.68 22.01
C CYS A 435 3.21 -23.48 20.58
N GLU A 436 4.04 -23.74 19.60
CA GLU A 436 3.60 -23.82 18.23
C GLU A 436 2.61 -24.98 18.07
N SER A 437 1.44 -24.74 17.45
CA SER A 437 0.33 -25.68 17.39
C SER A 437 0.01 -26.11 15.94
N ASN A 438 1.01 -26.29 15.10
CA ASN A 438 0.83 -26.78 13.74
C ASN A 438 0.70 -28.31 13.74
N GLY A 439 -0.50 -28.83 13.43
CA GLY A 439 -0.72 -30.28 13.29
C GLY A 439 -0.48 -31.08 14.57
N PHE A 440 0.52 -31.98 14.56
CA PHE A 440 0.83 -32.91 15.66
C PHE A 440 1.35 -32.21 16.94
N GLN A 441 1.90 -31.02 16.84
CA GLN A 441 2.40 -30.23 17.96
C GLN A 441 1.29 -29.88 18.97
N LYS A 442 0.05 -29.79 18.50
CA LYS A 442 -1.13 -29.60 19.34
C LYS A 442 -1.33 -30.71 20.36
N ILE A 443 -0.97 -31.95 20.02
CA ILE A 443 -1.06 -33.11 20.92
C ILE A 443 -0.05 -32.96 22.07
N LEU A 444 1.17 -32.50 21.78
CA LEU A 444 2.20 -32.30 22.80
C LEU A 444 1.86 -31.19 23.81
N ALA A 445 1.23 -30.11 23.33
CA ALA A 445 0.70 -29.08 24.20
C ALA A 445 -0.42 -29.63 25.10
N GLY A 446 -1.28 -30.51 24.59
CA GLY A 446 -2.30 -31.24 25.36
C GLY A 446 -1.69 -32.10 26.46
N LEU A 447 -0.69 -32.94 26.12
CA LEU A 447 0.03 -33.79 27.10
C LEU A 447 0.73 -32.97 28.18
N ALA A 448 1.27 -31.79 27.86
CA ALA A 448 1.85 -30.90 28.84
C ALA A 448 0.81 -30.34 29.80
N LYS A 449 -0.39 -30.00 29.31
CA LYS A 449 -1.55 -29.62 30.17
C LYS A 449 -1.98 -30.75 31.10
N GLU A 450 -2.04 -31.97 30.61
CA GLU A 450 -2.35 -33.17 31.44
C GLU A 450 -1.34 -33.38 32.58
N ARG A 451 -0.09 -32.95 32.40
CA ARG A 451 0.95 -32.98 33.43
C ARG A 451 0.93 -31.76 34.36
N GLY A 452 -0.15 -30.97 34.37
CA GLY A 452 -0.40 -29.91 35.30
C GLY A 452 0.10 -28.52 34.91
N LEU A 453 0.52 -28.31 33.64
CA LEU A 453 0.90 -27.00 33.15
C LEU A 453 -0.37 -26.21 32.77
N VAL A 454 -0.69 -25.17 33.54
CA VAL A 454 -1.93 -24.39 33.36
C VAL A 454 -1.75 -23.13 32.50
N ASN A 455 -0.52 -22.69 32.28
CA ASN A 455 -0.19 -21.43 31.63
C ASN A 455 0.28 -21.61 30.15
N ILE A 456 -0.19 -22.67 29.48
CA ILE A 456 0.14 -22.97 28.09
C ILE A 456 -0.83 -22.25 27.16
N GLU A 457 -0.27 -21.48 26.22
CA GLU A 457 -0.96 -20.90 25.08
C GLU A 457 -0.49 -21.53 23.77
N GLU A 458 -1.44 -21.89 22.95
CA GLU A 458 -1.16 -22.44 21.62
C GLU A 458 -1.08 -21.31 20.59
N PHE A 459 -0.05 -21.32 19.78
CA PHE A 459 0.17 -20.31 18.73
C PHE A 459 0.33 -20.99 17.38
N THR A 460 -0.56 -20.67 16.43
CA THR A 460 -0.46 -21.19 15.06
C THR A 460 0.41 -20.25 14.24
N THR A 461 1.52 -20.76 13.77
CA THR A 461 2.43 -20.02 12.87
C THR A 461 2.04 -20.26 11.42
N THR A 462 1.90 -19.19 10.66
CA THR A 462 1.74 -19.20 9.21
C THR A 462 2.86 -18.40 8.59
N GLU A 463 3.14 -18.62 7.29
CA GLU A 463 4.14 -17.81 6.57
C GLU A 463 3.84 -16.30 6.66
N GLY A 464 2.58 -15.90 6.54
CA GLY A 464 2.17 -14.51 6.69
C GLY A 464 2.48 -13.95 8.07
N LYS A 465 2.26 -14.71 9.15
CA LYS A 465 2.63 -14.29 10.51
C LYS A 465 4.14 -14.20 10.72
N LYS A 466 4.93 -15.09 10.12
CA LYS A 466 6.41 -15.00 10.21
C LYS A 466 6.95 -13.76 9.51
N LYS A 467 6.28 -13.29 8.46
CA LYS A 467 6.68 -12.15 7.64
C LYS A 467 6.02 -10.83 8.08
N ASP A 468 5.09 -10.88 9.03
CA ASP A 468 4.39 -9.69 9.53
C ASP A 468 5.37 -8.67 10.12
N LEU A 469 5.22 -7.40 9.73
CA LEU A 469 6.15 -6.34 10.07
C LEU A 469 6.16 -5.98 11.56
N HIS A 470 5.03 -6.17 12.24
CA HIS A 470 4.85 -5.78 13.64
C HIS A 470 4.98 -6.93 14.63
N SER A 471 4.77 -8.16 14.18
CA SER A 471 4.75 -9.34 15.04
C SER A 471 5.63 -10.50 14.56
N GLY A 472 6.21 -10.38 13.34
CA GLY A 472 7.04 -11.42 12.73
C GLY A 472 8.56 -11.20 12.90
N LEU A 473 9.35 -11.86 12.06
CA LEU A 473 10.81 -11.75 12.07
C LEU A 473 11.34 -10.31 11.88
N PRO A 474 10.70 -9.44 11.09
CA PRO A 474 11.15 -8.05 10.96
C PRO A 474 11.10 -7.27 12.28
N SER A 475 10.09 -7.50 13.13
CA SER A 475 10.00 -6.83 14.44
C SER A 475 11.10 -7.25 15.40
N LEU A 476 11.55 -8.52 15.31
CA LEU A 476 12.70 -8.98 16.08
C LEU A 476 14.00 -8.26 15.66
N SER A 477 14.17 -7.96 14.36
CA SER A 477 15.33 -7.20 13.87
C SER A 477 15.41 -5.82 14.51
N ALA A 478 14.28 -5.14 14.72
CA ALA A 478 14.24 -3.85 15.41
C ALA A 478 14.67 -3.94 16.88
N LEU A 479 14.33 -5.05 17.56
CA LEU A 479 14.77 -5.30 18.94
C LEU A 479 16.29 -5.55 19.02
N PHE A 480 16.89 -6.23 18.02
CA PHE A 480 18.35 -6.37 17.92
C PHE A 480 19.01 -5.03 17.59
N GLU A 481 18.45 -4.23 16.66
CA GLU A 481 18.96 -2.92 16.28
C GLU A 481 19.03 -1.96 17.47
N SER A 482 17.94 -1.88 18.25
CA SER A 482 17.87 -1.03 19.45
C SER A 482 18.71 -1.56 20.61
N GLY A 483 19.24 -2.77 20.53
CA GLY A 483 19.95 -3.45 21.61
C GLY A 483 19.07 -3.81 22.80
N ARG A 484 17.75 -3.80 22.63
CA ARG A 484 16.79 -4.22 23.66
C ARG A 484 16.72 -5.74 23.82
N LEU A 485 17.05 -6.49 22.77
CA LEU A 485 17.15 -7.95 22.83
C LEU A 485 18.57 -8.36 23.15
N ARG A 486 18.76 -9.14 24.22
CA ARG A 486 20.04 -9.60 24.75
C ARG A 486 20.13 -11.11 24.63
N VAL A 487 21.27 -11.58 24.12
CA VAL A 487 21.61 -13.02 24.04
C VAL A 487 22.97 -13.26 24.71
N PRO A 488 23.21 -14.48 25.27
CA PRO A 488 24.48 -14.82 25.90
C PRO A 488 25.66 -14.76 24.96
#